data_99c88c87797194fa9ceae928d520cadd
#
_entry.id   99c88c87797194fa9ceae928d520cadd
#
_cell.length_a   1.000
_cell.length_b   1.000
_cell.length_c   1.000
_cell.angle_alpha   90.00
_cell.angle_beta   90.00
_cell.angle_gamma   90.00
#
_symmetry.space_group_name_H-M   'P 1'
#
loop_
_entity.id
_entity.type
_entity.pdbx_description
1 polymer ?
#
loop_
_entity_poly.entity_id
_entity_poly.type
_entity_poly.pdbx_seq_one_letter_code
_entity_poly.pdbx_strand_id
1 'polypeptide(L)'
;QDSVESAIRSQGQCIWRYHPGTGVYEVFGEGGGNSFGLEIDSRGRIFSGHNGGNTRGFHYVQGGYYRKGFEKHGSLSNPYAFGFFEQMPHDNVPRFTHQFVIYEGTSADAPQANGLPAQYHGQLFGIGPLQGHVVRSELSPHESSLKTRDIDHPVTTTDTWFRPVDLQQGPDGALYIVDLYEQRIDHASHYQGRIDRDRGRVYRLKRRGGSPLPPFDLATQSPAQLVELLQHPNRWFRETVLNLLAWKQPLEVLPTLRQRVAANTQDTAVAPLWALNRLHALNEPAILEFLSHASPWVRNWTIRLACDSGPVSPAVLARLVSLAQVESSAIVRSQLASSARRLPGPQALALIEPLLSREADLADVHIPLLAWWALEAHAESSRDAVVSLFRKPTTWERRLVREQIAERLMRRYALAGTRRVLLTCAQLLDAAPTDELKGKLLAGFEKAYEGRALVGLPEELLQAVARAGGGSTALRLRQQDPAALQEALALLGKPDAPRADRLRFLQILAETHPPAARPVLLELARQAQDAELAGQAISALQAYDDPALAGTLVGLLSSLPAEARQTAL
;
A
#
# COMPACT_ATOMS: atom_id res chain seq x y z
N GLN A 1 -0.88 -24.28 12.42
CA GLN A 1 -2.27 -23.91 12.09
C GLN A 1 -2.62 -22.72 12.95
N ASP A 2 -2.24 -21.53 12.48
CA ASP A 2 -2.71 -20.32 13.13
C ASP A 2 -4.20 -20.20 12.82
N SER A 3 -5.00 -20.13 13.87
CA SER A 3 -6.43 -19.94 13.70
C SER A 3 -6.68 -18.67 12.92
N VAL A 4 -7.66 -18.68 12.05
CA VAL A 4 -8.09 -17.53 11.25
C VAL A 4 -8.29 -16.27 12.11
N GLU A 5 -8.66 -16.43 13.38
CA GLU A 5 -8.84 -15.34 14.34
C GLU A 5 -7.55 -14.60 14.71
N SER A 6 -6.38 -15.23 14.63
CA SER A 6 -5.10 -14.57 14.96
C SER A 6 -4.51 -13.78 13.78
N ALA A 7 -4.93 -14.08 12.55
CA ALA A 7 -4.31 -13.54 11.34
C ALA A 7 -4.80 -12.14 10.93
N ILE A 8 -5.96 -11.70 11.41
CA ILE A 8 -6.59 -10.49 10.87
C ILE A 8 -7.05 -9.58 11.99
N ARG A 9 -6.14 -8.75 12.45
CA ARG A 9 -6.42 -7.65 13.38
C ARG A 9 -6.53 -6.30 12.66
N SER A 10 -6.73 -6.28 11.34
CA SER A 10 -6.89 -5.03 10.62
C SER A 10 -8.20 -4.37 11.01
N GLN A 11 -8.12 -3.16 11.49
CA GLN A 11 -9.29 -2.29 11.67
C GLN A 11 -9.46 -1.48 10.37
N GLY A 12 -10.52 -1.75 9.64
CA GLY A 12 -10.82 -1.02 8.41
C GLY A 12 -10.55 -1.84 7.14
N GLN A 13 -10.40 -1.15 6.03
CA GLN A 13 -10.56 -1.73 4.70
C GLN A 13 -9.41 -2.63 4.27
N CYS A 14 -9.78 -3.73 3.60
CA CYS A 14 -8.86 -4.65 2.97
C CYS A 14 -9.46 -5.15 1.66
N ILE A 15 -8.59 -5.45 0.69
CA ILE A 15 -8.92 -6.30 -0.44
C ILE A 15 -8.58 -7.74 -0.07
N TRP A 16 -9.57 -8.61 -0.19
CA TRP A 16 -9.47 -10.02 0.20
C TRP A 16 -9.38 -10.92 -1.03
N ARG A 17 -8.66 -12.02 -0.89
CA ARG A 17 -8.65 -13.11 -1.83
C ARG A 17 -9.10 -14.39 -1.12
N TYR A 18 -10.08 -15.08 -1.71
CA TYR A 18 -10.61 -16.34 -1.20
C TYR A 18 -10.39 -17.46 -2.20
N HIS A 19 -9.96 -18.62 -1.73
CA HIS A 19 -9.80 -19.83 -2.52
C HIS A 19 -10.90 -20.83 -2.18
N PRO A 20 -11.94 -21.01 -3.03
CA PRO A 20 -13.10 -21.84 -2.72
C PRO A 20 -12.77 -23.30 -2.43
N GLY A 21 -11.78 -23.88 -3.14
CA GLY A 21 -11.42 -25.29 -3.00
C GLY A 21 -10.73 -25.63 -1.66
N THR A 22 -10.03 -24.66 -1.05
CA THR A 22 -9.31 -24.88 0.23
C THR A 22 -9.98 -24.19 1.41
N GLY A 23 -10.96 -23.30 1.16
CA GLY A 23 -11.57 -22.48 2.19
C GLY A 23 -10.65 -21.38 2.75
N VAL A 24 -9.47 -21.19 2.19
CA VAL A 24 -8.48 -20.21 2.66
C VAL A 24 -8.79 -18.84 2.08
N TYR A 25 -8.74 -17.83 2.92
CA TYR A 25 -8.77 -16.43 2.50
C TYR A 25 -7.58 -15.68 3.08
N GLU A 26 -7.13 -14.67 2.37
CA GLU A 26 -6.01 -13.82 2.78
C GLU A 26 -6.27 -12.36 2.44
N VAL A 27 -5.59 -11.46 3.14
CA VAL A 27 -5.56 -10.04 2.80
C VAL A 27 -4.63 -9.86 1.60
N PHE A 28 -5.19 -9.46 0.46
CA PHE A 28 -4.42 -9.15 -0.75
C PHE A 28 -3.71 -7.80 -0.64
N GLY A 29 -4.40 -6.81 -0.10
CA GLY A 29 -3.88 -5.47 0.20
C GLY A 29 -4.66 -4.85 1.35
N GLU A 30 -3.96 -4.16 2.24
CA GLU A 30 -4.55 -3.53 3.42
C GLU A 30 -4.62 -2.01 3.29
N GLY A 31 -5.77 -1.43 3.62
CA GLY A 31 -6.03 0.00 3.55
C GLY A 31 -6.82 0.38 2.30
N GLY A 32 -6.76 1.65 1.91
CA GLY A 32 -7.47 2.18 0.75
C GLY A 32 -8.58 3.17 1.10
N GLY A 33 -8.60 3.68 2.30
CA GLY A 33 -9.58 4.67 2.74
C GLY A 33 -11.00 4.09 2.79
N ASN A 34 -11.99 4.82 2.34
CA ASN A 34 -13.36 4.37 2.21
C ASN A 34 -13.60 3.84 0.79
N SER A 35 -13.07 2.64 0.53
CA SER A 35 -13.12 2.01 -0.78
C SER A 35 -14.49 1.42 -1.09
N PHE A 36 -14.91 1.53 -2.34
CA PHE A 36 -16.15 0.96 -2.86
C PHE A 36 -15.89 0.27 -4.19
N GLY A 37 -16.51 -0.89 -4.36
CA GLY A 37 -16.39 -1.70 -5.55
C GLY A 37 -15.02 -2.35 -5.72
N LEU A 38 -14.94 -3.24 -6.68
CA LEU A 38 -13.73 -3.94 -7.09
C LEU A 38 -13.75 -4.11 -8.60
N GLU A 39 -12.70 -3.63 -9.26
CA GLU A 39 -12.50 -3.80 -10.69
C GLU A 39 -11.22 -4.60 -10.93
N ILE A 40 -11.29 -5.55 -11.86
CA ILE A 40 -10.14 -6.31 -12.33
C ILE A 40 -10.07 -6.18 -13.84
N ASP A 41 -9.02 -5.56 -14.37
CA ASP A 41 -8.85 -5.42 -15.82
C ASP A 41 -8.33 -6.69 -16.49
N SER A 42 -8.26 -6.69 -17.82
CA SER A 42 -7.77 -7.86 -18.59
C SER A 42 -6.30 -8.21 -18.37
N ARG A 43 -5.54 -7.36 -17.70
CA ARG A 43 -4.18 -7.64 -17.25
C ARG A 43 -4.14 -8.19 -15.83
N GLY A 44 -5.31 -8.29 -15.17
CA GLY A 44 -5.46 -8.75 -13.80
C GLY A 44 -4.97 -7.76 -12.75
N ARG A 45 -4.91 -6.46 -13.09
CA ARG A 45 -4.71 -5.40 -12.11
C ARG A 45 -5.98 -5.18 -11.33
N ILE A 46 -5.84 -4.92 -10.05
CA ILE A 46 -6.96 -4.81 -9.12
C ILE A 46 -7.13 -3.34 -8.70
N PHE A 47 -8.34 -2.85 -8.79
CA PHE A 47 -8.68 -1.48 -8.46
C PHE A 47 -9.91 -1.41 -7.56
N SER A 48 -10.02 -0.32 -6.81
CA SER A 48 -11.28 0.08 -6.17
C SER A 48 -11.52 1.56 -6.35
N GLY A 49 -12.78 1.97 -6.35
CA GLY A 49 -13.14 3.36 -6.15
C GLY A 49 -12.84 3.82 -4.72
N HIS A 50 -12.99 5.11 -4.46
CA HIS A 50 -12.67 5.70 -3.17
C HIS A 50 -13.61 6.87 -2.85
N ASN A 51 -14.16 6.89 -1.62
CA ASN A 51 -14.92 8.02 -1.10
C ASN A 51 -13.98 9.13 -0.58
N GLY A 52 -13.31 9.80 -1.47
CA GLY A 52 -12.44 10.93 -1.17
C GLY A 52 -12.25 11.79 -2.41
N GLY A 53 -11.66 12.98 -2.25
CA GLY A 53 -11.33 13.85 -3.38
C GLY A 53 -10.01 13.48 -4.06
N ASN A 54 -9.78 14.09 -5.22
CA ASN A 54 -8.50 14.09 -5.92
C ASN A 54 -8.00 12.72 -6.38
N THR A 55 -8.90 11.76 -6.60
CA THR A 55 -8.55 10.45 -7.15
C THR A 55 -9.78 9.75 -7.75
N ARG A 56 -9.55 8.79 -8.64
CA ARG A 56 -10.56 7.83 -9.09
C ARG A 56 -10.49 6.51 -8.31
N GLY A 57 -9.54 6.36 -7.41
CA GLY A 57 -9.43 5.20 -6.55
C GLY A 57 -8.00 4.71 -6.36
N PHE A 58 -7.86 3.45 -6.00
CA PHE A 58 -6.61 2.79 -5.71
C PHE A 58 -6.30 1.70 -6.72
N HIS A 59 -5.03 1.56 -7.07
CA HIS A 59 -4.48 0.39 -7.74
C HIS A 59 -3.81 -0.52 -6.70
N TYR A 60 -4.35 -1.72 -6.51
CA TYR A 60 -3.86 -2.67 -5.50
C TYR A 60 -2.84 -3.63 -6.09
N VAL A 61 -1.70 -3.75 -5.42
CA VAL A 61 -0.70 -4.78 -5.65
C VAL A 61 -0.65 -5.74 -4.45
N GLN A 62 -0.32 -6.99 -4.70
CA GLN A 62 -0.32 -8.04 -3.67
C GLN A 62 0.65 -7.69 -2.53
N GLY A 63 0.16 -7.80 -1.29
CA GLY A 63 0.95 -7.50 -0.09
C GLY A 63 1.16 -6.02 0.18
N GLY A 64 0.50 -5.12 -0.56
CA GLY A 64 0.59 -3.68 -0.38
C GLY A 64 -0.16 -3.18 0.84
N TYR A 65 0.40 -2.16 1.48
CA TYR A 65 -0.26 -1.34 2.49
C TYR A 65 -0.63 0.00 1.87
N TYR A 66 -1.87 0.46 2.10
CA TYR A 66 -2.43 1.66 1.48
C TYR A 66 -2.83 2.67 2.54
N ARG A 67 -2.81 3.95 2.17
CA ARG A 67 -3.30 5.02 3.04
C ARG A 67 -4.72 4.67 3.52
N LYS A 68 -4.91 4.60 4.84
CA LYS A 68 -6.23 4.56 5.44
C LYS A 68 -6.76 5.99 5.53
N GLY A 69 -7.83 6.27 4.82
CA GLY A 69 -8.53 7.55 4.94
C GLY A 69 -9.34 7.57 6.22
N PHE A 70 -9.46 8.73 6.84
CA PHE A 70 -10.19 8.99 8.08
C PHE A 70 -9.62 8.24 9.30
N GLU A 71 -9.48 8.91 10.41
CA GLU A 71 -8.98 8.36 11.68
C GLU A 71 -9.74 7.12 12.16
N LYS A 72 -11.04 7.03 11.88
CA LYS A 72 -11.89 5.90 12.24
C LYS A 72 -11.48 4.56 11.61
N HIS A 73 -10.59 4.54 10.63
CA HIS A 73 -10.13 3.31 9.98
C HIS A 73 -8.93 2.67 10.67
N GLY A 74 -8.43 3.29 11.74
CA GLY A 74 -7.34 2.76 12.54
C GLY A 74 -5.98 2.77 11.84
N SER A 75 -5.01 2.15 12.49
CA SER A 75 -3.65 1.98 11.96
C SER A 75 -3.54 0.74 11.06
N LEU A 76 -2.45 0.63 10.31
CA LEU A 76 -2.09 -0.58 9.59
C LEU A 76 -1.80 -1.72 10.58
N SER A 77 -2.14 -2.95 10.20
CA SER A 77 -1.89 -4.14 11.04
C SER A 77 -0.42 -4.42 11.27
N ASN A 78 0.43 -4.07 10.29
CA ASN A 78 1.88 -4.15 10.43
C ASN A 78 2.44 -2.85 11.02
N PRO A 79 2.89 -2.84 12.29
CA PRO A 79 3.47 -1.65 12.92
C PRO A 79 4.83 -1.25 12.30
N TYR A 80 5.41 -2.10 11.48
CA TYR A 80 6.70 -1.90 10.82
C TYR A 80 6.57 -1.56 9.34
N ALA A 81 5.35 -1.28 8.86
CA ALA A 81 5.15 -0.90 7.45
C ALA A 81 5.94 0.36 7.09
N PHE A 82 6.04 1.34 7.99
CA PHE A 82 6.77 2.62 7.86
C PHE A 82 6.54 3.32 6.53
N GLY A 83 5.33 3.25 6.05
CA GLY A 83 4.87 3.82 4.80
C GLY A 83 3.61 3.12 4.30
N PHE A 84 3.04 3.68 3.26
CA PHE A 84 1.86 3.15 2.59
C PHE A 84 1.85 3.68 1.15
N PHE A 85 1.10 3.00 0.29
CA PHE A 85 0.82 3.48 -1.06
C PHE A 85 -0.28 4.53 -1.04
N GLU A 86 -0.10 5.53 -1.86
CA GLU A 86 -1.11 6.54 -2.11
C GLU A 86 -2.13 6.04 -3.14
N GLN A 87 -3.23 6.76 -3.24
CA GLN A 87 -4.22 6.62 -4.30
C GLN A 87 -3.63 6.94 -5.68
N MET A 88 -4.29 6.47 -6.75
CA MET A 88 -3.88 6.83 -8.11
C MET A 88 -3.94 8.36 -8.28
N PRO A 89 -2.86 9.00 -8.79
CA PRO A 89 -2.85 10.42 -9.06
C PRO A 89 -3.96 10.82 -10.04
N HIS A 90 -4.55 11.97 -9.77
CA HIS A 90 -5.59 12.56 -10.60
C HIS A 90 -5.50 14.08 -10.51
N ASP A 91 -5.97 14.79 -11.54
CA ASP A 91 -6.21 16.21 -11.47
C ASP A 91 -7.34 16.51 -10.47
N ASN A 92 -7.52 17.77 -10.12
CA ASN A 92 -8.49 18.17 -9.12
C ASN A 92 -9.90 17.65 -9.45
N VAL A 93 -10.40 16.74 -8.63
CA VAL A 93 -11.79 16.28 -8.67
C VAL A 93 -12.51 16.65 -7.38
N PRO A 94 -13.71 17.24 -7.47
CA PRO A 94 -14.41 17.72 -6.29
C PRO A 94 -14.85 16.59 -5.34
N ARG A 95 -15.13 15.43 -5.87
CA ARG A 95 -15.41 14.19 -5.12
C ARG A 95 -15.38 12.98 -6.03
N PHE A 96 -15.54 11.83 -5.51
CA PHE A 96 -15.05 10.51 -5.79
C PHE A 96 -15.93 9.65 -6.71
N THR A 97 -15.32 8.56 -7.12
CA THR A 97 -15.93 7.44 -7.82
C THR A 97 -16.17 6.31 -6.81
N HIS A 98 -17.37 5.74 -6.79
CA HIS A 98 -17.62 4.50 -6.05
C HIS A 98 -17.10 3.29 -6.81
N GLN A 99 -18.00 2.65 -7.56
CA GLN A 99 -17.66 1.60 -8.50
C GLN A 99 -17.23 2.21 -9.82
N PHE A 100 -16.31 1.59 -10.49
CA PHE A 100 -15.98 1.89 -11.88
C PHE A 100 -15.65 0.61 -12.65
N VAL A 101 -15.70 0.72 -13.97
CA VAL A 101 -15.33 -0.31 -14.92
C VAL A 101 -14.27 0.25 -15.86
N ILE A 102 -13.22 -0.51 -16.12
CA ILE A 102 -12.33 -0.24 -17.25
C ILE A 102 -12.95 -0.95 -18.46
N TYR A 103 -13.43 -0.15 -19.41
CA TYR A 103 -14.21 -0.65 -20.52
C TYR A 103 -13.34 -1.45 -21.50
N GLU A 104 -13.66 -2.73 -21.69
CA GLU A 104 -12.97 -3.65 -22.58
C GLU A 104 -13.99 -4.49 -23.37
N GLY A 105 -14.93 -3.82 -24.03
CA GLY A 105 -16.09 -4.43 -24.67
C GLY A 105 -16.03 -4.58 -26.18
N THR A 106 -15.09 -3.89 -26.86
CA THR A 106 -15.00 -3.91 -28.32
C THR A 106 -13.56 -3.84 -28.80
N SER A 107 -13.28 -4.45 -29.97
CA SER A 107 -12.12 -4.10 -30.77
C SER A 107 -12.55 -3.29 -32.00
N ALA A 108 -11.62 -2.60 -32.63
CA ALA A 108 -11.88 -1.91 -33.90
C ALA A 108 -12.38 -2.87 -34.99
N ASP A 109 -11.91 -4.12 -34.94
CA ASP A 109 -12.14 -5.14 -35.97
C ASP A 109 -13.38 -6.03 -35.70
N ALA A 110 -13.94 -5.99 -34.49
CA ALA A 110 -15.13 -6.78 -34.13
C ALA A 110 -16.07 -5.94 -33.25
N PRO A 111 -16.82 -5.00 -33.82
CA PRO A 111 -17.80 -4.21 -33.10
C PRO A 111 -18.91 -5.15 -32.60
N GLN A 112 -19.01 -5.31 -31.30
CA GLN A 112 -20.12 -6.04 -30.70
C GLN A 112 -21.43 -5.29 -30.87
N ALA A 113 -22.53 -6.03 -30.93
CA ALA A 113 -23.83 -5.51 -31.32
C ALA A 113 -24.27 -4.26 -30.54
N ASN A 114 -23.98 -4.18 -29.25
CA ASN A 114 -24.33 -3.04 -28.38
C ASN A 114 -23.11 -2.36 -27.73
N GLY A 115 -21.90 -2.84 -28.02
CA GLY A 115 -20.68 -2.31 -27.45
C GLY A 115 -20.47 -0.84 -27.79
N LEU A 116 -19.87 -0.10 -26.88
CA LEU A 116 -19.52 1.29 -27.11
C LEU A 116 -18.46 1.38 -28.24
N PRO A 117 -18.35 2.50 -28.94
CA PRO A 117 -17.32 2.70 -29.96
C PRO A 117 -15.90 2.39 -29.47
N ALA A 118 -15.03 1.95 -30.39
CA ALA A 118 -13.66 1.52 -30.06
C ALA A 118 -12.83 2.59 -29.32
N GLN A 119 -13.08 3.85 -29.52
CA GLN A 119 -12.44 4.96 -28.83
C GLN A 119 -12.64 4.98 -27.31
N TYR A 120 -13.60 4.22 -26.79
CA TYR A 120 -13.85 4.07 -25.35
C TYR A 120 -13.08 2.90 -24.73
N HIS A 121 -12.44 2.07 -25.55
CA HIS A 121 -11.66 0.94 -25.04
C HIS A 121 -10.51 1.39 -24.14
N GLY A 122 -10.34 0.72 -23.01
CA GLY A 122 -9.31 1.04 -22.01
C GLY A 122 -9.62 2.26 -21.15
N GLN A 123 -10.77 2.92 -21.33
CA GLN A 123 -11.17 4.05 -20.50
C GLN A 123 -11.95 3.59 -19.26
N LEU A 124 -11.80 4.36 -18.19
CA LEU A 124 -12.53 4.17 -16.95
C LEU A 124 -13.90 4.85 -17.05
N PHE A 125 -14.95 4.11 -16.73
CA PHE A 125 -16.29 4.64 -16.51
C PHE A 125 -16.62 4.47 -15.03
N GLY A 126 -16.83 5.56 -14.32
CA GLY A 126 -17.06 5.56 -12.88
C GLY A 126 -18.37 6.23 -12.50
N ILE A 127 -19.01 5.73 -11.48
CA ILE A 127 -20.24 6.33 -10.96
C ILE A 127 -19.93 7.35 -9.87
N GLY A 128 -20.65 8.46 -9.91
CA GLY A 128 -20.66 9.50 -8.89
C GLY A 128 -22.01 9.52 -8.16
N PRO A 129 -22.23 8.67 -7.14
CA PRO A 129 -23.55 8.58 -6.53
C PRO A 129 -24.00 9.85 -5.81
N LEU A 130 -23.06 10.66 -5.33
CA LEU A 130 -23.40 11.95 -4.70
C LEU A 130 -23.74 13.04 -5.73
N GLN A 131 -23.14 12.96 -6.90
CA GLN A 131 -23.34 13.92 -7.99
C GLN A 131 -24.43 13.49 -8.98
N GLY A 132 -24.88 12.22 -8.93
CA GLY A 132 -25.88 11.68 -9.84
C GLY A 132 -25.41 11.64 -11.30
N HIS A 133 -24.19 11.16 -11.56
CA HIS A 133 -23.63 11.06 -12.91
C HIS A 133 -22.72 9.86 -13.09
N VAL A 134 -22.37 9.57 -14.34
CA VAL A 134 -21.26 8.69 -14.70
C VAL A 134 -20.15 9.55 -15.29
N VAL A 135 -18.94 9.38 -14.78
CA VAL A 135 -17.75 10.05 -15.29
C VAL A 135 -16.98 9.09 -16.21
N ARG A 136 -16.31 9.65 -17.20
CA ARG A 136 -15.36 8.95 -18.06
C ARG A 136 -13.96 9.54 -17.90
N SER A 137 -12.99 8.68 -17.60
CA SER A 137 -11.60 9.08 -17.38
C SER A 137 -10.65 8.30 -18.28
N GLU A 138 -9.59 8.94 -18.69
CA GLU A 138 -8.43 8.31 -19.32
C GLU A 138 -7.52 7.70 -18.26
N LEU A 139 -6.93 6.55 -18.58
CA LEU A 139 -5.92 5.87 -17.81
C LEU A 139 -4.58 5.93 -18.55
N SER A 140 -3.55 6.41 -17.90
CA SER A 140 -2.20 6.46 -18.47
C SER A 140 -1.17 5.86 -17.51
N PRO A 141 -0.06 5.29 -18.02
CA PRO A 141 0.99 4.74 -17.18
C PRO A 141 1.57 5.79 -16.23
N HIS A 142 1.87 5.37 -15.00
CA HIS A 142 2.57 6.13 -13.99
C HIS A 142 3.48 5.18 -13.22
N GLU A 143 4.72 5.05 -13.67
CA GLU A 143 5.70 4.09 -13.17
C GLU A 143 5.13 2.65 -13.18
N SER A 144 5.13 1.95 -12.03
CA SER A 144 4.50 0.63 -11.89
C SER A 144 2.98 0.68 -11.71
N SER A 145 2.36 1.85 -11.78
CA SER A 145 0.93 2.08 -11.58
C SER A 145 0.29 2.86 -12.74
N LEU A 146 -0.80 3.54 -12.44
CA LEU A 146 -1.57 4.37 -13.37
C LEU A 146 -1.90 5.72 -12.72
N LYS A 147 -2.12 6.72 -13.57
CA LYS A 147 -2.81 7.97 -13.24
C LYS A 147 -4.05 8.11 -14.09
N THR A 148 -5.00 8.90 -13.61
CA THR A 148 -6.28 9.12 -14.28
C THR A 148 -6.48 10.60 -14.60
N ARG A 149 -7.25 10.89 -15.66
CA ARG A 149 -7.68 12.24 -16.04
C ARG A 149 -9.09 12.18 -16.60
N ASP A 150 -9.98 13.03 -16.10
CA ASP A 150 -11.35 13.09 -16.59
C ASP A 150 -11.43 13.63 -18.01
N ILE A 151 -12.33 13.04 -18.78
CA ILE A 151 -12.64 13.44 -20.14
C ILE A 151 -13.99 14.16 -20.18
N ASP A 152 -15.04 13.48 -19.73
CA ASP A 152 -16.42 13.99 -19.72
C ASP A 152 -17.34 13.19 -18.77
N HIS A 153 -18.62 13.55 -18.80
CA HIS A 153 -19.70 12.88 -18.09
C HIS A 153 -20.71 12.32 -19.08
N PRO A 154 -20.51 11.06 -19.56
CA PRO A 154 -21.36 10.48 -20.60
C PRO A 154 -22.81 10.23 -20.17
N VAL A 155 -23.09 10.21 -18.87
CA VAL A 155 -24.45 10.12 -18.32
C VAL A 155 -24.63 11.20 -17.28
N THR A 156 -25.55 12.11 -17.56
CA THR A 156 -26.00 13.18 -16.67
C THR A 156 -27.53 13.24 -16.68
N THR A 157 -28.13 13.77 -15.64
CA THR A 157 -29.58 13.93 -15.55
C THR A 157 -29.94 15.13 -14.67
N THR A 158 -31.12 15.69 -14.89
CA THR A 158 -31.72 16.68 -14.00
C THR A 158 -32.57 16.03 -12.89
N ASP A 159 -32.75 14.71 -12.93
CA ASP A 159 -33.43 13.97 -11.88
C ASP A 159 -32.52 13.87 -10.65
N THR A 160 -32.87 14.59 -9.59
CA THR A 160 -32.09 14.64 -8.33
C THR A 160 -32.14 13.34 -7.53
N TRP A 161 -33.02 12.40 -7.93
CA TRP A 161 -33.14 11.07 -7.30
C TRP A 161 -32.28 10.01 -7.98
N PHE A 162 -31.74 10.28 -9.16
CA PHE A 162 -30.79 9.37 -9.81
C PHE A 162 -29.57 9.16 -8.94
N ARG A 163 -29.37 7.89 -8.53
CA ARG A 163 -28.34 7.50 -7.58
C ARG A 163 -27.61 6.25 -8.06
N PRO A 164 -26.68 6.40 -9.01
CA PRO A 164 -25.94 5.27 -9.55
C PRO A 164 -25.04 4.68 -8.45
N VAL A 165 -25.19 3.38 -8.17
CA VAL A 165 -24.47 2.70 -7.08
C VAL A 165 -23.62 1.52 -7.57
N ASP A 166 -23.90 0.98 -8.76
CA ASP A 166 -23.08 -0.04 -9.40
C ASP A 166 -23.05 0.15 -10.90
N LEU A 167 -21.98 -0.33 -11.52
CA LEU A 167 -21.71 -0.26 -12.95
C LEU A 167 -20.98 -1.52 -13.40
N GLN A 168 -21.55 -2.24 -14.39
CA GLN A 168 -20.98 -3.48 -14.90
C GLN A 168 -21.01 -3.51 -16.44
N GLN A 169 -20.03 -4.18 -17.04
CA GLN A 169 -20.01 -4.46 -18.47
C GLN A 169 -20.70 -5.79 -18.76
N GLY A 170 -21.68 -5.79 -19.64
CA GLY A 170 -22.42 -7.00 -20.03
C GLY A 170 -21.79 -7.75 -21.21
N PRO A 171 -22.30 -8.97 -21.49
CA PRO A 171 -21.85 -9.78 -22.65
C PRO A 171 -22.10 -9.10 -23.99
N ASP A 172 -23.10 -8.25 -24.09
CA ASP A 172 -23.42 -7.47 -25.30
C ASP A 172 -22.50 -6.26 -25.50
N GLY A 173 -21.55 -6.03 -24.60
CA GLY A 173 -20.63 -4.89 -24.61
C GLY A 173 -21.23 -3.59 -24.10
N ALA A 174 -22.50 -3.57 -23.71
CA ALA A 174 -23.11 -2.41 -23.06
C ALA A 174 -22.65 -2.27 -21.61
N LEU A 175 -22.76 -1.06 -21.06
CA LEU A 175 -22.60 -0.81 -19.64
C LEU A 175 -23.98 -0.77 -18.94
N TYR A 176 -24.10 -1.53 -17.87
CA TYR A 176 -25.31 -1.59 -17.05
C TYR A 176 -25.08 -0.80 -15.77
N ILE A 177 -25.99 0.15 -15.49
CA ILE A 177 -25.89 1.08 -14.37
C ILE A 177 -27.06 0.82 -13.45
N VAL A 178 -26.77 0.47 -12.21
CA VAL A 178 -27.79 0.26 -11.17
C VAL A 178 -28.08 1.59 -10.49
N ASP A 179 -29.33 1.98 -10.46
CA ASP A 179 -29.84 3.19 -9.83
C ASP A 179 -30.66 2.82 -8.59
N LEU A 180 -30.20 3.23 -7.42
CA LEU A 180 -30.87 3.00 -6.16
C LEU A 180 -32.10 3.89 -5.98
N TYR A 181 -32.18 5.00 -6.72
CA TYR A 181 -33.23 5.99 -6.73
C TYR A 181 -33.49 6.60 -5.34
N GLU A 182 -32.50 7.31 -4.84
CA GLU A 182 -32.55 8.03 -3.57
C GLU A 182 -32.20 9.50 -3.76
N GLN A 183 -32.90 10.38 -3.05
CA GLN A 183 -32.58 11.81 -3.14
C GLN A 183 -31.17 12.12 -2.62
N ARG A 184 -30.71 11.38 -1.61
CA ARG A 184 -29.39 11.56 -1.00
C ARG A 184 -28.91 10.27 -0.34
N ILE A 185 -27.67 9.90 -0.56
CA ILE A 185 -26.98 8.86 0.20
C ILE A 185 -26.38 9.49 1.46
N ASP A 186 -27.01 9.28 2.61
CA ASP A 186 -26.46 9.56 3.93
C ASP A 186 -27.12 8.68 4.99
N HIS A 187 -26.59 8.72 6.22
CA HIS A 187 -27.09 7.91 7.32
C HIS A 187 -28.54 8.26 7.76
N ALA A 188 -29.03 9.43 7.41
CA ALA A 188 -30.35 9.90 7.77
C ALA A 188 -31.39 9.72 6.67
N SER A 189 -31.01 9.33 5.45
CA SER A 189 -31.91 9.31 4.29
C SER A 189 -33.17 8.46 4.51
N HIS A 190 -33.00 7.29 5.12
CA HIS A 190 -34.15 6.38 5.38
C HIS A 190 -35.10 6.89 6.49
N TYR A 191 -34.65 7.73 7.42
CA TYR A 191 -35.50 8.35 8.43
C TYR A 191 -36.25 9.57 7.90
N GLN A 192 -35.80 10.16 6.80
CA GLN A 192 -36.31 11.40 6.23
C GLN A 192 -37.21 11.21 4.99
N GLY A 193 -37.57 9.96 4.66
CA GLY A 193 -38.38 9.65 3.48
C GLY A 193 -37.70 9.95 2.13
N ARG A 194 -36.37 9.95 2.09
CA ARG A 194 -35.58 10.25 0.89
C ARG A 194 -35.19 9.01 0.09
N ILE A 195 -35.80 7.88 0.39
CA ILE A 195 -35.60 6.58 -0.27
C ILE A 195 -36.90 6.20 -0.96
N ASP A 196 -36.83 5.85 -2.22
CA ASP A 196 -37.92 5.24 -2.96
C ASP A 196 -37.61 3.76 -3.20
N ARG A 197 -38.29 2.88 -2.51
CA ARG A 197 -38.04 1.44 -2.55
C ARG A 197 -38.60 0.73 -3.78
N ASP A 198 -39.51 1.41 -4.51
CA ASP A 198 -40.31 0.79 -5.56
C ASP A 198 -39.83 1.20 -6.98
N ARG A 199 -39.00 2.25 -7.09
CA ARG A 199 -38.68 2.87 -8.37
C ARG A 199 -37.19 2.82 -8.73
N GLY A 200 -36.37 1.98 -8.09
CA GLY A 200 -35.01 1.67 -8.52
C GLY A 200 -34.99 1.12 -9.94
N ARG A 201 -33.90 1.39 -10.67
CA ARG A 201 -33.78 1.04 -12.10
C ARG A 201 -32.43 0.45 -12.42
N VAL A 202 -32.39 -0.30 -13.53
CA VAL A 202 -31.16 -0.69 -14.21
C VAL A 202 -31.16 -0.05 -15.58
N TYR A 203 -30.25 0.90 -15.79
CA TYR A 203 -30.06 1.52 -17.09
C TYR A 203 -29.01 0.76 -17.90
N ARG A 204 -29.12 0.84 -19.21
CA ARG A 204 -28.15 0.28 -20.14
C ARG A 204 -27.62 1.37 -21.09
N LEU A 205 -26.34 1.70 -20.97
CA LEU A 205 -25.64 2.57 -21.88
C LEU A 205 -25.06 1.72 -23.02
N LYS A 206 -25.58 1.90 -24.22
CA LYS A 206 -25.23 1.12 -25.41
C LYS A 206 -25.04 1.98 -26.65
N ARG A 207 -24.43 1.43 -27.67
CA ARG A 207 -24.35 2.02 -29.00
C ARG A 207 -25.76 2.23 -29.58
N ARG A 208 -26.00 3.41 -30.18
CA ARG A 208 -27.25 3.67 -30.91
C ARG A 208 -27.36 2.74 -32.13
N GLY A 209 -28.50 2.11 -32.33
CA GLY A 209 -28.75 1.20 -33.45
C GLY A 209 -28.10 -0.18 -33.30
N GLY A 210 -27.49 -0.49 -32.15
CA GLY A 210 -26.97 -1.83 -31.89
C GLY A 210 -28.07 -2.89 -31.78
N SER A 211 -27.81 -4.08 -32.31
CA SER A 211 -28.72 -5.23 -32.25
C SER A 211 -28.52 -6.04 -30.96
N PRO A 212 -29.56 -6.64 -30.40
CA PRO A 212 -29.41 -7.57 -29.30
C PRO A 212 -28.52 -8.76 -29.69
N LEU A 213 -27.75 -9.29 -28.73
CA LEU A 213 -27.11 -10.57 -28.92
C LEU A 213 -28.18 -11.67 -29.05
N PRO A 214 -28.01 -12.65 -29.96
CA PRO A 214 -28.85 -13.82 -29.94
C PRO A 214 -28.68 -14.59 -28.62
N PRO A 215 -29.69 -15.35 -28.19
CA PRO A 215 -29.53 -16.22 -27.03
C PRO A 215 -28.34 -17.17 -27.20
N PHE A 216 -27.54 -17.34 -26.16
CA PHE A 216 -26.39 -18.25 -26.16
C PHE A 216 -26.23 -18.89 -24.78
N ASP A 217 -25.59 -20.05 -24.73
CA ASP A 217 -25.19 -20.74 -23.53
C ASP A 217 -23.73 -21.21 -23.68
N LEU A 218 -22.81 -20.56 -22.96
CA LEU A 218 -21.38 -20.93 -22.99
C LEU A 218 -21.11 -22.29 -22.33
N ALA A 219 -22.00 -22.77 -21.45
CA ALA A 219 -21.82 -24.07 -20.82
C ALA A 219 -21.97 -25.24 -21.82
N THR A 220 -22.66 -25.04 -22.94
CA THR A 220 -22.83 -26.07 -24.00
C THR A 220 -21.67 -26.11 -24.99
N GLN A 221 -20.77 -25.12 -24.94
CA GLN A 221 -19.62 -25.07 -25.85
C GLN A 221 -18.60 -26.16 -25.54
N SER A 222 -17.98 -26.67 -26.61
CA SER A 222 -16.87 -27.63 -26.47
C SER A 222 -15.65 -26.95 -25.80
N PRO A 223 -14.76 -27.73 -25.17
CA PRO A 223 -13.53 -27.18 -24.59
C PRO A 223 -12.68 -26.36 -25.58
N ALA A 224 -12.59 -26.83 -26.84
CA ALA A 224 -11.86 -26.10 -27.88
C ALA A 224 -12.51 -24.74 -28.22
N GLN A 225 -13.84 -24.67 -28.29
CA GLN A 225 -14.56 -23.43 -28.53
C GLN A 225 -14.39 -22.46 -27.33
N LEU A 226 -14.39 -22.98 -26.11
CA LEU A 226 -14.12 -22.16 -24.92
C LEU A 226 -12.70 -21.55 -24.97
N VAL A 227 -11.69 -22.31 -25.37
CA VAL A 227 -10.31 -21.82 -25.53
C VAL A 227 -10.23 -20.69 -26.57
N GLU A 228 -10.98 -20.75 -27.68
CA GLU A 228 -11.04 -19.64 -28.64
C GLU A 228 -11.55 -18.35 -28.00
N LEU A 229 -12.55 -18.44 -27.15
CA LEU A 229 -13.14 -17.30 -26.47
C LEU A 229 -12.22 -16.63 -25.42
N LEU A 230 -11.09 -17.23 -25.03
CA LEU A 230 -10.08 -16.56 -24.20
C LEU A 230 -9.42 -15.36 -24.90
N GLN A 231 -9.58 -15.23 -26.22
CA GLN A 231 -9.13 -14.06 -26.99
C GLN A 231 -10.28 -13.11 -27.36
N HIS A 232 -11.47 -13.37 -26.86
CA HIS A 232 -12.63 -12.55 -27.18
C HIS A 232 -12.40 -11.09 -26.74
N PRO A 233 -12.73 -10.06 -27.56
CA PRO A 233 -12.48 -8.67 -27.22
C PRO A 233 -13.22 -8.23 -25.95
N ASN A 234 -14.43 -8.73 -25.72
CA ASN A 234 -15.18 -8.45 -24.51
C ASN A 234 -14.68 -9.31 -23.34
N ARG A 235 -14.24 -8.64 -22.27
CA ARG A 235 -13.72 -9.27 -21.05
C ARG A 235 -14.71 -10.24 -20.41
N TRP A 236 -16.01 -9.95 -20.44
CA TRP A 236 -17.04 -10.80 -19.87
C TRP A 236 -16.94 -12.26 -20.38
N PHE A 237 -16.70 -12.45 -21.69
CA PHE A 237 -16.52 -13.80 -22.26
C PHE A 237 -15.24 -14.47 -21.73
N ARG A 238 -14.13 -13.76 -21.69
CA ARG A 238 -12.85 -14.31 -21.20
C ARG A 238 -12.95 -14.78 -19.75
N GLU A 239 -13.54 -13.96 -18.88
CA GLU A 239 -13.73 -14.28 -17.46
C GLU A 239 -14.71 -15.44 -17.25
N THR A 240 -15.84 -15.46 -17.97
CA THR A 240 -16.79 -16.55 -17.90
C THR A 240 -16.17 -17.87 -18.35
N VAL A 241 -15.41 -17.83 -19.43
CA VAL A 241 -14.70 -19.01 -19.96
C VAL A 241 -13.65 -19.53 -18.99
N LEU A 242 -12.89 -18.67 -18.32
CA LEU A 242 -11.94 -19.08 -17.28
C LEU A 242 -12.62 -19.86 -16.15
N ASN A 243 -13.82 -19.44 -15.75
CA ASN A 243 -14.62 -20.17 -14.77
C ASN A 243 -15.12 -21.51 -15.31
N LEU A 244 -15.63 -21.53 -16.54
CA LEU A 244 -16.12 -22.78 -17.17
C LEU A 244 -15.00 -23.80 -17.35
N LEU A 245 -13.82 -23.39 -17.80
CA LEU A 245 -12.65 -24.27 -17.91
C LEU A 245 -12.23 -24.80 -16.53
N ALA A 246 -12.23 -23.96 -15.51
CA ALA A 246 -11.91 -24.37 -14.14
C ALA A 246 -12.92 -25.37 -13.56
N TRP A 247 -14.20 -25.28 -13.90
CA TRP A 247 -15.22 -26.22 -13.45
C TRP A 247 -15.23 -27.52 -14.24
N LYS A 248 -15.03 -27.44 -15.57
CA LYS A 248 -15.07 -28.63 -16.46
C LYS A 248 -13.77 -29.45 -16.44
N GLN A 249 -12.64 -28.83 -16.08
CA GLN A 249 -11.30 -29.45 -16.04
C GLN A 249 -10.93 -30.22 -17.32
N PRO A 250 -11.06 -29.62 -18.53
CA PRO A 250 -10.79 -30.33 -19.79
C PRO A 250 -9.28 -30.40 -20.04
N LEU A 251 -8.65 -31.53 -19.75
CA LEU A 251 -7.20 -31.69 -19.86
C LEU A 251 -6.70 -31.73 -21.32
N GLU A 252 -7.57 -32.06 -22.24
CA GLU A 252 -7.26 -32.11 -23.68
C GLU A 252 -6.89 -30.75 -24.27
N VAL A 253 -7.25 -29.63 -23.64
CA VAL A 253 -6.93 -28.30 -24.15
C VAL A 253 -5.55 -27.78 -23.68
N LEU A 254 -4.87 -28.48 -22.79
CA LEU A 254 -3.60 -28.03 -22.21
C LEU A 254 -2.51 -27.72 -23.27
N PRO A 255 -2.29 -28.57 -24.32
CA PRO A 255 -1.31 -28.25 -25.36
C PRO A 255 -1.65 -26.95 -26.11
N THR A 256 -2.92 -26.74 -26.43
CA THR A 256 -3.40 -25.54 -27.13
C THR A 256 -3.23 -24.29 -26.25
N LEU A 257 -3.56 -24.36 -24.97
CA LEU A 257 -3.37 -23.25 -24.03
C LEU A 257 -1.89 -22.87 -23.94
N ARG A 258 -0.99 -23.86 -23.78
CA ARG A 258 0.46 -23.61 -23.72
C ARG A 258 0.97 -22.94 -25.00
N GLN A 259 0.56 -23.45 -26.17
CA GLN A 259 0.90 -22.86 -27.46
C GLN A 259 0.41 -21.39 -27.54
N ARG A 260 -0.81 -21.12 -27.09
CA ARG A 260 -1.37 -19.76 -27.10
C ARG A 260 -0.64 -18.78 -26.20
N VAL A 261 -0.16 -19.21 -25.05
CA VAL A 261 0.73 -18.37 -24.23
C VAL A 261 2.03 -18.12 -24.98
N ALA A 262 2.71 -19.16 -25.45
CA ALA A 262 4.04 -19.05 -26.06
C ALA A 262 4.06 -18.22 -27.37
N ALA A 263 3.02 -18.36 -28.20
CA ALA A 263 2.93 -17.70 -29.51
C ALA A 263 2.42 -16.26 -29.46
N ASN A 264 1.73 -15.85 -28.41
CA ASN A 264 1.07 -14.56 -28.32
C ASN A 264 1.89 -13.56 -27.49
N THR A 265 2.51 -12.59 -28.13
CA THR A 265 3.29 -11.54 -27.46
C THR A 265 2.46 -10.38 -26.90
N GLN A 266 1.13 -10.41 -27.11
CA GLN A 266 0.20 -9.38 -26.63
C GLN A 266 -0.23 -9.66 -25.17
N ASP A 267 -0.86 -8.68 -24.56
CA ASP A 267 -1.39 -8.80 -23.18
C ASP A 267 -2.48 -9.88 -23.06
N THR A 268 -3.17 -10.19 -24.15
CA THR A 268 -4.18 -11.27 -24.23
C THR A 268 -3.61 -12.67 -23.99
N ALA A 269 -2.29 -12.85 -24.01
CA ALA A 269 -1.63 -14.10 -23.60
C ALA A 269 -1.82 -14.46 -22.11
N VAL A 270 -2.23 -13.50 -21.29
CA VAL A 270 -2.43 -13.71 -19.84
C VAL A 270 -3.64 -14.61 -19.56
N ALA A 271 -4.73 -14.49 -20.32
CA ALA A 271 -5.92 -15.33 -20.09
C ALA A 271 -5.66 -16.83 -20.29
N PRO A 272 -4.98 -17.29 -21.37
CA PRO A 272 -4.53 -18.68 -21.48
C PRO A 272 -3.58 -19.13 -20.36
N LEU A 273 -2.70 -18.26 -19.85
CA LEU A 273 -1.83 -18.55 -18.71
C LEU A 273 -2.65 -18.80 -17.44
N TRP A 274 -3.67 -17.97 -17.17
CA TRP A 274 -4.58 -18.18 -16.05
C TRP A 274 -5.37 -19.49 -16.19
N ALA A 275 -5.80 -19.84 -17.41
CA ALA A 275 -6.46 -21.11 -17.67
C ALA A 275 -5.54 -22.30 -17.35
N LEU A 276 -4.27 -22.28 -17.78
CA LEU A 276 -3.27 -23.30 -17.43
C LEU A 276 -3.11 -23.44 -15.91
N ASN A 277 -3.03 -22.33 -15.19
CA ASN A 277 -2.93 -22.36 -13.72
C ASN A 277 -4.19 -22.97 -13.08
N ARG A 278 -5.38 -22.59 -13.54
CA ARG A 278 -6.66 -23.10 -13.01
C ARG A 278 -6.91 -24.59 -13.34
N LEU A 279 -6.26 -25.09 -14.38
CA LEU A 279 -6.22 -26.51 -14.73
C LEU A 279 -5.03 -27.25 -14.09
N HIS A 280 -4.33 -26.63 -13.13
CA HIS A 280 -3.18 -27.18 -12.43
C HIS A 280 -2.02 -27.61 -13.34
N ALA A 281 -1.90 -27.01 -14.53
CA ALA A 281 -0.92 -27.35 -15.56
C ALA A 281 0.28 -26.40 -15.64
N LEU A 282 0.36 -25.40 -14.75
CA LEU A 282 1.49 -24.49 -14.65
C LEU A 282 2.62 -25.15 -13.85
N ASN A 283 3.31 -26.13 -14.49
CA ASN A 283 4.43 -26.86 -13.91
C ASN A 283 5.77 -26.10 -14.06
N GLU A 284 6.84 -26.59 -13.44
CA GLU A 284 8.15 -25.96 -13.45
C GLU A 284 8.71 -25.68 -14.87
N PRO A 285 8.67 -26.61 -15.83
CA PRO A 285 9.11 -26.31 -17.18
C PRO A 285 8.33 -25.15 -17.85
N ALA A 286 7.01 -25.08 -17.63
CA ALA A 286 6.19 -23.99 -18.15
C ALA A 286 6.51 -22.65 -17.43
N ILE A 287 6.75 -22.66 -16.12
CA ILE A 287 7.18 -21.49 -15.36
C ILE A 287 8.50 -20.95 -15.93
N LEU A 288 9.51 -21.80 -16.11
CA LEU A 288 10.82 -21.41 -16.63
C LEU A 288 10.73 -20.84 -18.04
N GLU A 289 9.88 -21.41 -18.91
CA GLU A 289 9.61 -20.91 -20.26
C GLU A 289 8.97 -19.52 -20.20
N PHE A 290 7.89 -19.36 -19.42
CA PHE A 290 7.11 -18.13 -19.39
C PHE A 290 7.79 -16.97 -18.61
N LEU A 291 8.72 -17.26 -17.73
CA LEU A 291 9.61 -16.25 -17.15
C LEU A 291 10.53 -15.58 -18.18
N SER A 292 10.65 -16.14 -19.40
CA SER A 292 11.39 -15.58 -20.53
C SER A 292 10.49 -14.96 -21.60
N HIS A 293 9.20 -14.90 -21.37
CA HIS A 293 8.21 -14.48 -22.35
C HIS A 293 8.37 -13.00 -22.74
N ALA A 294 8.08 -12.65 -24.02
CA ALA A 294 8.20 -11.28 -24.52
C ALA A 294 7.25 -10.31 -23.81
N SER A 295 5.99 -10.70 -23.55
CA SER A 295 5.04 -9.86 -22.81
C SER A 295 5.42 -9.72 -21.34
N PRO A 296 5.57 -8.47 -20.82
CA PRO A 296 5.83 -8.25 -19.41
C PRO A 296 4.67 -8.73 -18.52
N TRP A 297 3.44 -8.75 -19.02
CA TRP A 297 2.29 -9.24 -18.27
C TRP A 297 2.32 -10.75 -18.06
N VAL A 298 2.78 -11.52 -19.05
CA VAL A 298 2.98 -12.96 -18.89
C VAL A 298 4.09 -13.22 -17.85
N ARG A 299 5.21 -12.50 -17.92
CA ARG A 299 6.29 -12.62 -16.90
C ARG A 299 5.78 -12.24 -15.51
N ASN A 300 5.06 -11.12 -15.40
CA ASN A 300 4.48 -10.64 -14.14
C ASN A 300 3.59 -11.72 -13.49
N TRP A 301 2.63 -12.26 -14.26
CA TRP A 301 1.74 -13.29 -13.75
C TRP A 301 2.43 -14.62 -13.48
N THR A 302 3.41 -15.00 -14.28
CA THR A 302 4.21 -16.21 -14.02
C THR A 302 4.97 -16.11 -12.70
N ILE A 303 5.58 -14.95 -12.39
CA ILE A 303 6.22 -14.68 -11.11
C ILE A 303 5.22 -14.82 -9.96
N ARG A 304 4.07 -14.15 -10.09
CA ARG A 304 3.04 -14.16 -9.06
C ARG A 304 2.55 -15.58 -8.77
N LEU A 305 2.16 -16.33 -9.81
CA LEU A 305 1.63 -17.68 -9.68
C LEU A 305 2.68 -18.67 -9.15
N ALA A 306 3.93 -18.56 -9.60
CA ALA A 306 5.02 -19.40 -9.12
C ALA A 306 5.33 -19.21 -7.62
N CYS A 307 5.22 -17.96 -7.13
CA CYS A 307 5.56 -17.62 -5.74
C CYS A 307 4.35 -17.62 -4.79
N ASP A 308 3.14 -17.86 -5.30
CA ASP A 308 1.91 -17.73 -4.51
C ASP A 308 1.80 -18.76 -3.38
N SER A 309 2.33 -19.96 -3.61
CA SER A 309 2.30 -21.07 -2.66
C SER A 309 3.53 -21.12 -1.71
N GLY A 310 4.42 -20.15 -1.76
CA GLY A 310 5.62 -20.09 -0.92
C GLY A 310 6.88 -20.54 -1.67
N PRO A 311 7.68 -21.50 -1.16
CA PRO A 311 9.00 -21.80 -1.69
C PRO A 311 8.96 -22.25 -3.16
N VAL A 312 9.92 -21.76 -3.93
CA VAL A 312 10.14 -22.17 -5.32
C VAL A 312 11.34 -23.12 -5.42
N SER A 313 11.42 -23.88 -6.51
CA SER A 313 12.60 -24.73 -6.76
C SER A 313 13.86 -23.91 -6.98
N PRO A 314 15.05 -24.51 -6.79
CA PRO A 314 16.32 -23.84 -7.08
C PRO A 314 16.44 -23.31 -8.52
N ALA A 315 15.90 -24.04 -9.51
CA ALA A 315 15.92 -23.61 -10.91
C ALA A 315 15.05 -22.36 -11.14
N VAL A 316 13.83 -22.36 -10.60
CA VAL A 316 12.94 -21.19 -10.66
C VAL A 316 13.53 -20.01 -9.91
N LEU A 317 14.10 -20.20 -8.72
CA LEU A 317 14.76 -19.13 -7.96
C LEU A 317 15.93 -18.51 -8.77
N ALA A 318 16.80 -19.33 -9.33
CA ALA A 318 17.92 -18.86 -10.14
C ALA A 318 17.43 -18.00 -11.32
N ARG A 319 16.34 -18.43 -11.97
CA ARG A 319 15.73 -17.67 -13.07
C ARG A 319 15.12 -16.36 -12.60
N LEU A 320 14.41 -16.34 -11.47
CA LEU A 320 13.84 -15.12 -10.87
C LEU A 320 14.95 -14.11 -10.50
N VAL A 321 16.04 -14.57 -9.89
CA VAL A 321 17.20 -13.73 -9.53
C VAL A 321 17.86 -13.15 -10.80
N SER A 322 18.08 -13.98 -11.82
CA SER A 322 18.61 -13.51 -13.10
C SER A 322 17.67 -12.47 -13.75
N LEU A 323 16.37 -12.70 -13.70
CA LEU A 323 15.37 -11.75 -14.22
C LEU A 323 15.42 -10.43 -13.45
N ALA A 324 15.50 -10.45 -12.12
CA ALA A 324 15.59 -9.25 -11.30
C ALA A 324 16.80 -8.37 -11.64
N GLN A 325 17.91 -8.98 -12.12
CA GLN A 325 19.10 -8.24 -12.55
C GLN A 325 18.91 -7.46 -13.84
N VAL A 326 18.11 -7.99 -14.79
CA VAL A 326 18.05 -7.46 -16.17
C VAL A 326 16.68 -6.91 -16.58
N GLU A 327 15.62 -7.14 -15.79
CA GLU A 327 14.25 -6.78 -16.15
C GLU A 327 14.07 -5.28 -16.39
N SER A 328 13.57 -4.91 -17.55
CA SER A 328 13.33 -3.52 -17.95
C SER A 328 11.96 -2.99 -17.50
N SER A 329 10.96 -3.86 -17.32
CA SER A 329 9.60 -3.47 -16.97
C SER A 329 9.45 -3.21 -15.47
N ALA A 330 9.06 -1.99 -15.09
CA ALA A 330 8.75 -1.64 -13.69
C ALA A 330 7.63 -2.51 -13.10
N ILE A 331 6.64 -2.89 -13.92
CA ILE A 331 5.52 -3.74 -13.51
C ILE A 331 6.03 -5.12 -13.08
N VAL A 332 6.97 -5.70 -13.83
CA VAL A 332 7.55 -7.00 -13.50
C VAL A 332 8.45 -6.91 -12.28
N ARG A 333 9.25 -5.83 -12.14
CA ARG A 333 10.07 -5.61 -10.94
C ARG A 333 9.23 -5.39 -9.69
N SER A 334 8.11 -4.66 -9.81
CA SER A 334 7.13 -4.50 -8.74
C SER A 334 6.59 -5.86 -8.27
N GLN A 335 6.26 -6.76 -9.21
CA GLN A 335 5.80 -8.11 -8.87
C GLN A 335 6.90 -8.96 -8.26
N LEU A 336 8.15 -8.86 -8.72
CA LEU A 336 9.29 -9.55 -8.09
C LEU A 336 9.44 -9.13 -6.63
N ALA A 337 9.39 -7.82 -6.34
CA ALA A 337 9.46 -7.29 -4.98
C ALA A 337 8.27 -7.74 -4.11
N SER A 338 7.05 -7.68 -4.65
CA SER A 338 5.83 -8.16 -4.00
C SER A 338 5.91 -9.66 -3.67
N SER A 339 6.34 -10.48 -4.64
CA SER A 339 6.43 -11.93 -4.50
C SER A 339 7.53 -12.38 -3.54
N ALA A 340 8.63 -11.61 -3.44
CA ALA A 340 9.73 -11.91 -2.51
C ALA A 340 9.24 -12.03 -1.06
N ARG A 341 8.24 -11.25 -0.66
CA ARG A 341 7.65 -11.32 0.69
C ARG A 341 7.05 -12.70 1.02
N ARG A 342 6.62 -13.45 0.01
CA ARG A 342 5.96 -14.76 0.16
C ARG A 342 6.94 -15.94 0.19
N LEU A 343 8.18 -15.72 -0.23
CA LEU A 343 9.22 -16.73 -0.26
C LEU A 343 9.88 -16.91 1.12
N PRO A 344 10.48 -18.07 1.43
CA PRO A 344 11.35 -18.21 2.60
C PRO A 344 12.50 -17.21 2.59
N GLY A 345 12.95 -16.76 3.77
CA GLY A 345 13.92 -15.69 3.91
C GLY A 345 15.16 -15.78 3.01
N PRO A 346 15.87 -16.93 2.92
CA PRO A 346 17.02 -17.04 2.00
C PRO A 346 16.65 -16.82 0.53
N GLN A 347 15.51 -17.32 0.08
CA GLN A 347 15.03 -17.11 -1.29
C GLN A 347 14.59 -15.66 -1.51
N ALA A 348 13.89 -15.09 -0.53
CA ALA A 348 13.47 -13.70 -0.54
C ALA A 348 14.66 -12.74 -0.66
N LEU A 349 15.69 -12.92 0.16
CA LEU A 349 16.87 -12.07 0.17
C LEU A 349 17.69 -12.19 -1.14
N ALA A 350 17.81 -13.39 -1.69
CA ALA A 350 18.44 -13.60 -2.98
C ALA A 350 17.73 -12.84 -4.12
N LEU A 351 16.39 -12.73 -4.03
CA LEU A 351 15.58 -12.01 -5.01
C LEU A 351 15.60 -10.49 -4.78
N ILE A 352 15.59 -10.05 -3.52
CA ILE A 352 15.59 -8.62 -3.17
C ILE A 352 16.93 -7.97 -3.51
N GLU A 353 18.05 -8.64 -3.27
CA GLU A 353 19.39 -8.07 -3.43
C GLU A 353 19.63 -7.40 -4.79
N PRO A 354 19.33 -8.03 -5.96
CA PRO A 354 19.46 -7.36 -7.26
C PRO A 354 18.47 -6.21 -7.46
N LEU A 355 17.27 -6.28 -6.91
CA LEU A 355 16.28 -5.20 -7.00
C LEU A 355 16.76 -3.93 -6.28
N LEU A 356 17.45 -4.07 -5.15
CA LEU A 356 18.02 -2.93 -4.42
C LEU A 356 19.08 -2.15 -5.22
N SER A 357 19.61 -2.74 -6.29
CA SER A 357 20.63 -2.09 -7.14
C SER A 357 20.04 -1.24 -8.27
N ARG A 358 18.72 -1.20 -8.42
CA ARG A 358 18.02 -0.51 -9.51
C ARG A 358 17.69 0.93 -9.12
N GLU A 359 18.58 1.86 -9.46
CA GLU A 359 18.38 3.29 -9.14
C GLU A 359 17.14 3.90 -9.79
N ALA A 360 16.77 3.45 -10.98
CA ALA A 360 15.56 3.92 -11.67
C ALA A 360 14.27 3.67 -10.87
N ASP A 361 14.29 2.69 -9.96
CA ASP A 361 13.11 2.34 -9.15
C ASP A 361 12.96 3.20 -7.90
N LEU A 362 13.90 4.08 -7.61
CA LEU A 362 13.86 4.93 -6.41
C LEU A 362 12.62 5.85 -6.38
N ALA A 363 12.21 6.33 -7.54
CA ALA A 363 11.03 7.19 -7.71
C ALA A 363 9.75 6.41 -8.02
N ASP A 364 9.82 5.07 -8.20
CA ASP A 364 8.64 4.26 -8.48
C ASP A 364 7.66 4.28 -7.30
N VAL A 365 6.37 4.32 -7.61
CA VAL A 365 5.30 4.47 -6.61
C VAL A 365 5.10 3.23 -5.72
N HIS A 366 5.57 2.05 -6.14
CA HIS A 366 5.39 0.80 -5.39
C HIS A 366 6.72 0.14 -4.99
N ILE A 367 7.70 0.08 -5.89
CA ILE A 367 8.89 -0.79 -5.74
C ILE A 367 9.67 -0.49 -4.45
N PRO A 368 9.94 0.76 -4.05
CA PRO A 368 10.73 1.03 -2.85
C PRO A 368 10.10 0.46 -1.58
N LEU A 369 8.78 0.63 -1.41
CA LEU A 369 8.07 0.09 -0.25
C LEU A 369 7.86 -1.42 -0.34
N LEU A 370 7.61 -1.99 -1.51
CA LEU A 370 7.56 -3.45 -1.69
C LEU A 370 8.89 -4.11 -1.34
N ALA A 371 10.01 -3.53 -1.75
CA ALA A 371 11.34 -4.01 -1.38
C ALA A 371 11.57 -3.90 0.14
N TRP A 372 11.12 -2.79 0.77
CA TRP A 372 11.15 -2.63 2.21
C TRP A 372 10.33 -3.72 2.90
N TRP A 373 9.06 -3.90 2.53
CA TRP A 373 8.16 -4.86 3.18
C TRP A 373 8.60 -6.32 2.97
N ALA A 374 9.22 -6.62 1.83
CA ALA A 374 9.81 -7.92 1.59
C ALA A 374 11.03 -8.17 2.52
N LEU A 375 11.88 -7.18 2.73
CA LEU A 375 13.01 -7.27 3.66
C LEU A 375 12.51 -7.31 5.12
N GLU A 376 11.54 -6.48 5.48
CA GLU A 376 10.97 -6.38 6.81
C GLU A 376 10.34 -7.70 7.27
N ALA A 377 9.57 -8.36 6.40
CA ALA A 377 8.95 -9.65 6.71
C ALA A 377 9.95 -10.72 7.16
N HIS A 378 11.22 -10.59 6.76
CA HIS A 378 12.31 -11.51 7.09
C HIS A 378 13.35 -10.95 8.06
N ALA A 379 13.16 -9.70 8.51
CA ALA A 379 14.12 -9.01 9.36
C ALA A 379 14.45 -9.77 10.65
N GLU A 380 13.49 -10.47 11.23
CA GLU A 380 13.66 -11.22 12.47
C GLU A 380 13.85 -12.72 12.23
N SER A 381 13.02 -13.35 11.39
CA SER A 381 13.08 -14.78 11.09
C SER A 381 14.36 -15.18 10.35
N SER A 382 14.93 -14.31 9.53
CA SER A 382 16.17 -14.52 8.78
C SER A 382 17.22 -13.44 9.09
N ARG A 383 17.24 -12.96 10.33
CA ARG A 383 18.06 -11.85 10.79
C ARG A 383 19.52 -11.96 10.38
N ASP A 384 20.15 -13.13 10.58
CA ASP A 384 21.58 -13.30 10.31
C ASP A 384 21.90 -13.18 8.81
N ALA A 385 20.98 -13.59 7.94
CA ALA A 385 21.10 -13.40 6.48
C ALA A 385 20.91 -11.92 6.09
N VAL A 386 19.97 -11.22 6.75
CA VAL A 386 19.81 -9.76 6.55
C VAL A 386 21.09 -9.03 6.98
N VAL A 387 21.61 -9.31 8.17
CA VAL A 387 22.87 -8.70 8.65
C VAL A 387 24.03 -9.00 7.68
N SER A 388 24.11 -10.22 7.16
CA SER A 388 25.14 -10.60 6.19
C SER A 388 25.05 -9.79 4.89
N LEU A 389 23.85 -9.47 4.43
CA LEU A 389 23.64 -8.58 3.28
C LEU A 389 24.21 -7.18 3.57
N PHE A 390 23.99 -6.62 4.75
CA PHE A 390 24.46 -5.29 5.14
C PHE A 390 25.92 -5.25 5.58
N ARG A 391 26.61 -6.39 5.73
CA ARG A 391 28.07 -6.46 5.88
C ARG A 391 28.81 -6.28 4.57
N LYS A 392 28.15 -6.42 3.42
CA LYS A 392 28.75 -6.18 2.10
C LYS A 392 28.85 -4.67 1.86
N PRO A 393 30.05 -4.09 1.62
CA PRO A 393 30.20 -2.66 1.34
C PRO A 393 29.34 -2.19 0.17
N THR A 394 29.23 -3.01 -0.88
CA THR A 394 28.44 -2.72 -2.08
C THR A 394 26.92 -2.57 -1.80
N THR A 395 26.41 -3.08 -0.69
CA THR A 395 25.01 -2.87 -0.29
C THR A 395 24.76 -1.41 0.06
N TRP A 396 25.71 -0.77 0.72
CA TRP A 396 25.59 0.62 1.13
C TRP A 396 25.78 1.63 -0.01
N GLU A 397 26.38 1.22 -1.12
CA GLU A 397 26.53 2.05 -2.32
C GLU A 397 25.20 2.29 -3.04
N ARG A 398 24.23 1.40 -2.84
CA ARG A 398 22.92 1.42 -3.50
C ARG A 398 22.05 2.55 -2.98
N ARG A 399 21.58 3.44 -3.85
CA ARG A 399 20.76 4.58 -3.45
C ARG A 399 19.46 4.16 -2.76
N LEU A 400 18.79 3.11 -3.23
CA LEU A 400 17.57 2.59 -2.63
C LEU A 400 17.80 2.13 -1.18
N VAL A 401 18.97 1.52 -0.89
CA VAL A 401 19.35 1.17 0.49
C VAL A 401 19.54 2.42 1.34
N ARG A 402 20.28 3.40 0.85
CA ARG A 402 20.58 4.63 1.60
C ARG A 402 19.34 5.50 1.87
N GLU A 403 18.41 5.56 0.90
CA GLU A 403 17.29 6.48 0.94
C GLU A 403 15.99 5.85 1.46
N GLN A 404 15.84 4.52 1.32
CA GLN A 404 14.58 3.85 1.65
C GLN A 404 14.71 2.76 2.72
N ILE A 405 15.85 2.08 2.81
CA ILE A 405 15.97 0.87 3.64
C ILE A 405 16.69 1.12 4.95
N ALA A 406 17.84 1.80 4.96
CA ALA A 406 18.74 1.88 6.10
C ALA A 406 18.05 2.41 7.37
N GLU A 407 17.37 3.55 7.28
CA GLU A 407 16.63 4.15 8.39
C GLU A 407 15.52 3.23 8.89
N ARG A 408 14.71 2.67 7.98
CA ARG A 408 13.60 1.77 8.29
C ARG A 408 14.08 0.48 8.96
N LEU A 409 15.17 -0.10 8.50
CA LEU A 409 15.73 -1.33 9.05
C LEU A 409 16.23 -1.12 10.48
N MET A 410 16.94 -0.03 10.73
CA MET A 410 17.36 0.34 12.08
C MET A 410 16.16 0.56 12.99
N ARG A 411 15.16 1.32 12.53
CA ARG A 411 13.92 1.58 13.25
C ARG A 411 13.18 0.28 13.58
N ARG A 412 13.13 -0.67 12.63
CA ARG A 412 12.50 -1.99 12.80
C ARG A 412 13.14 -2.77 13.94
N TYR A 413 14.46 -2.85 13.96
CA TYR A 413 15.18 -3.58 15.00
C TYR A 413 15.10 -2.87 16.37
N ALA A 414 15.22 -1.56 16.40
CA ALA A 414 15.11 -0.77 17.63
C ALA A 414 13.72 -0.90 18.28
N LEU A 415 12.63 -0.88 17.49
CA LEU A 415 11.25 -1.04 17.97
C LEU A 415 10.96 -2.43 18.54
N ALA A 416 11.60 -3.49 18.01
CA ALA A 416 11.43 -4.85 18.53
C ALA A 416 11.97 -5.02 19.95
N GLY A 417 12.97 -4.24 20.35
CA GLY A 417 13.38 -3.98 21.72
C GLY A 417 14.02 -5.15 22.49
N THR A 418 14.07 -6.37 21.92
CA THR A 418 14.72 -7.49 22.60
C THR A 418 16.24 -7.33 22.55
N ARG A 419 16.97 -7.81 23.60
CA ARG A 419 18.44 -7.69 23.66
C ARG A 419 19.11 -8.22 22.39
N ARG A 420 18.68 -9.37 21.90
CA ARG A 420 19.22 -10.00 20.68
C ARG A 420 19.08 -9.09 19.46
N VAL A 421 17.94 -8.42 19.32
CA VAL A 421 17.63 -7.56 18.16
C VAL A 421 18.31 -6.21 18.32
N LEU A 422 18.42 -5.68 19.55
CA LEU A 422 19.18 -4.45 19.83
C LEU A 422 20.68 -4.60 19.52
N LEU A 423 21.26 -5.77 19.73
CA LEU A 423 22.63 -6.07 19.30
C LEU A 423 22.79 -6.03 17.75
N THR A 424 21.71 -6.27 17.01
CA THR A 424 21.72 -6.09 15.55
C THR A 424 21.83 -4.61 15.15
N CYS A 425 21.25 -3.71 15.94
CA CYS A 425 21.44 -2.26 15.73
C CYS A 425 22.93 -1.88 15.85
N ALA A 426 23.66 -2.43 16.84
CA ALA A 426 25.10 -2.23 16.96
C ALA A 426 25.85 -2.76 15.73
N GLN A 427 25.52 -3.98 15.28
CA GLN A 427 26.15 -4.58 14.09
C GLN A 427 25.92 -3.76 12.81
N LEU A 428 24.75 -3.15 12.63
CA LEU A 428 24.46 -2.28 11.49
C LEU A 428 25.26 -0.97 11.57
N LEU A 429 25.38 -0.35 12.75
CA LEU A 429 26.20 0.84 12.95
C LEU A 429 27.68 0.58 12.65
N ASP A 430 28.21 -0.56 13.12
CA ASP A 430 29.59 -0.95 12.87
C ASP A 430 29.84 -1.33 11.39
N ALA A 431 28.82 -1.83 10.67
CA ALA A 431 28.91 -2.16 9.26
C ALA A 431 28.76 -0.96 8.32
N ALA A 432 28.19 0.14 8.78
CA ALA A 432 27.98 1.34 7.97
C ALA A 432 29.30 2.04 7.66
N PRO A 433 29.68 2.22 6.36
CA PRO A 433 31.01 2.65 5.98
C PRO A 433 31.28 4.15 6.16
N THR A 434 30.25 4.99 6.29
CA THR A 434 30.40 6.45 6.38
C THR A 434 29.58 7.03 7.53
N ASP A 435 30.01 8.19 8.03
CA ASP A 435 29.29 8.87 9.12
C ASP A 435 27.90 9.36 8.67
N GLU A 436 27.71 9.69 7.38
CA GLU A 436 26.39 9.98 6.81
C GLU A 436 25.44 8.79 7.00
N LEU A 437 25.91 7.59 6.66
CA LEU A 437 25.09 6.38 6.78
C LEU A 437 24.82 5.99 8.24
N LYS A 438 25.83 6.15 9.11
CA LYS A 438 25.63 6.01 10.56
C LYS A 438 24.59 7.01 11.07
N GLY A 439 24.63 8.26 10.60
CA GLY A 439 23.63 9.27 10.92
C GLY A 439 22.22 8.88 10.50
N LYS A 440 22.04 8.29 9.30
CA LYS A 440 20.74 7.76 8.84
C LYS A 440 20.25 6.59 9.70
N LEU A 441 21.14 5.69 10.10
CA LEU A 441 20.80 4.62 11.04
C LEU A 441 20.38 5.18 12.40
N LEU A 442 21.14 6.13 12.95
CA LEU A 442 20.82 6.78 14.21
C LEU A 442 19.48 7.51 14.15
N ALA A 443 19.14 8.16 13.03
CA ALA A 443 17.82 8.77 12.84
C ALA A 443 16.69 7.71 12.91
N GLY A 444 16.89 6.53 12.34
CA GLY A 444 15.95 5.41 12.46
C GLY A 444 15.82 4.90 13.89
N PHE A 445 16.95 4.82 14.60
CA PHE A 445 16.99 4.46 16.01
C PHE A 445 16.22 5.47 16.88
N GLU A 446 16.45 6.76 16.68
CA GLU A 446 15.75 7.84 17.37
C GLU A 446 14.24 7.80 17.15
N LYS A 447 13.80 7.60 15.91
CA LYS A 447 12.37 7.44 15.57
C LYS A 447 11.70 6.26 16.29
N ALA A 448 12.45 5.20 16.57
CA ALA A 448 11.93 4.05 17.32
C ALA A 448 11.66 4.38 18.80
N TYR A 449 12.35 5.37 19.33
CA TYR A 449 12.24 5.79 20.73
C TYR A 449 11.49 7.10 20.93
N GLU A 450 10.85 7.63 19.90
CA GLU A 450 9.93 8.76 20.07
C GLU A 450 8.81 8.38 21.05
N GLY A 451 8.65 9.18 22.13
CA GLY A 451 7.69 8.92 23.20
C GLY A 451 8.07 7.76 24.14
N ARG A 452 9.33 7.30 24.14
CA ARG A 452 9.81 6.21 25.00
C ARG A 452 11.14 6.54 25.64
N ALA A 453 11.30 6.15 26.92
CA ALA A 453 12.59 6.24 27.60
C ALA A 453 13.60 5.22 27.04
N LEU A 454 14.86 5.61 26.98
CA LEU A 454 15.99 4.75 26.59
C LEU A 454 16.50 3.98 27.82
N VAL A 455 15.78 2.95 28.23
CA VAL A 455 16.17 2.11 29.38
C VAL A 455 16.58 0.71 28.93
N GLY A 456 17.58 0.13 29.60
CA GLY A 456 17.97 -1.27 29.39
C GLY A 456 18.67 -1.55 28.07
N LEU A 457 19.28 -0.57 27.43
CA LEU A 457 20.07 -0.79 26.21
C LEU A 457 21.33 -1.60 26.52
N PRO A 458 21.69 -2.57 25.64
CA PRO A 458 22.94 -3.30 25.75
C PRO A 458 24.14 -2.36 25.68
N GLU A 459 25.18 -2.64 26.50
CA GLU A 459 26.41 -1.86 26.52
C GLU A 459 27.08 -1.80 25.15
N GLU A 460 27.07 -2.91 24.42
CA GLU A 460 27.60 -3.01 23.06
C GLU A 460 26.91 -2.01 22.09
N LEU A 461 25.60 -1.80 22.26
CA LEU A 461 24.85 -0.84 21.46
C LEU A 461 25.19 0.60 21.85
N LEU A 462 25.29 0.89 23.15
CA LEU A 462 25.68 2.22 23.64
C LEU A 462 27.07 2.61 23.10
N GLN A 463 28.02 1.68 23.12
CA GLN A 463 29.36 1.89 22.54
C GLN A 463 29.33 2.10 21.04
N ALA A 464 28.50 1.34 20.30
CA ALA A 464 28.36 1.52 18.86
C ALA A 464 27.72 2.88 18.51
N VAL A 465 26.71 3.31 19.27
CA VAL A 465 26.12 4.64 19.14
C VAL A 465 27.15 5.74 19.42
N ALA A 466 27.95 5.60 20.45
CA ALA A 466 29.02 6.55 20.77
C ALA A 466 30.07 6.63 19.63
N ARG A 467 30.53 5.48 19.10
CA ARG A 467 31.45 5.43 17.94
C ARG A 467 30.84 6.05 16.68
N ALA A 468 29.53 6.00 16.55
CA ALA A 468 28.79 6.59 15.42
C ALA A 468 28.52 8.10 15.60
N GLY A 469 29.15 8.77 16.57
CA GLY A 469 28.99 10.20 16.84
C GLY A 469 27.91 10.52 17.90
N GLY A 470 27.40 9.54 18.63
CA GLY A 470 26.45 9.72 19.75
C GLY A 470 25.00 10.06 19.33
N GLY A 471 24.76 10.33 18.04
CA GLY A 471 23.45 10.75 17.54
C GLY A 471 23.14 12.23 17.74
N SER A 472 21.87 12.60 17.59
CA SER A 472 21.42 13.97 17.80
C SER A 472 21.44 14.37 19.29
N THR A 473 21.39 15.66 19.56
CA THR A 473 21.20 16.18 20.93
C THR A 473 19.98 15.53 21.60
N ALA A 474 18.93 15.24 20.84
CA ALA A 474 17.73 14.56 21.33
C ALA A 474 18.03 13.12 21.79
N LEU A 475 18.83 12.36 21.05
CA LEU A 475 19.22 10.99 21.44
C LEU A 475 20.13 11.01 22.67
N ARG A 476 21.16 11.89 22.68
CA ARG A 476 22.06 12.07 23.82
C ARG A 476 21.31 12.54 25.09
N LEU A 477 20.29 13.42 24.92
CA LEU A 477 19.44 13.85 26.00
C LEU A 477 18.63 12.68 26.61
N ARG A 478 18.09 11.77 25.78
CA ARG A 478 17.43 10.55 26.26
C ARG A 478 18.40 9.60 26.98
N GLN A 479 19.69 9.66 26.64
CA GLN A 479 20.75 8.94 27.34
C GLN A 479 21.22 9.65 28.63
N GLN A 480 20.56 10.75 28.98
CA GLN A 480 20.89 11.56 30.14
C GLN A 480 22.30 12.19 30.07
N ASP A 481 22.80 12.46 28.84
CA ASP A 481 24.07 13.18 28.64
C ASP A 481 23.97 14.60 29.19
N PRO A 482 24.83 14.98 30.16
CA PRO A 482 24.79 16.31 30.75
C PRO A 482 25.05 17.46 29.75
N ALA A 483 25.90 17.23 28.74
CA ALA A 483 26.19 18.25 27.73
C ALA A 483 24.96 18.44 26.81
N ALA A 484 24.29 17.36 26.39
CA ALA A 484 23.06 17.42 25.60
C ALA A 484 21.93 18.10 26.40
N LEU A 485 21.85 17.88 27.71
CA LEU A 485 20.90 18.59 28.55
C LEU A 485 21.14 20.11 28.53
N GLN A 486 22.38 20.57 28.66
CA GLN A 486 22.70 22.00 28.59
C GLN A 486 22.38 22.58 27.19
N GLU A 487 22.71 21.86 26.11
CA GLU A 487 22.35 22.25 24.73
C GLU A 487 20.84 22.42 24.57
N ALA A 488 20.05 21.45 25.05
CA ALA A 488 18.59 21.48 24.98
C ALA A 488 17.97 22.62 25.77
N LEU A 489 18.45 22.85 27.02
CA LEU A 489 17.98 23.94 27.87
C LEU A 489 18.33 25.31 27.26
N ALA A 490 19.52 25.45 26.70
CA ALA A 490 19.94 26.67 26.01
C ALA A 490 19.09 26.96 24.77
N LEU A 491 18.70 25.91 23.99
CA LEU A 491 17.81 26.07 22.85
C LEU A 491 16.38 26.45 23.28
N LEU A 492 15.86 25.80 24.29
CA LEU A 492 14.53 26.09 24.83
C LEU A 492 14.41 27.56 25.35
N GLY A 493 15.49 28.12 25.88
CA GLY A 493 15.55 29.51 26.32
C GLY A 493 15.61 30.54 25.20
N LYS A 494 15.78 30.11 23.92
CA LYS A 494 15.85 31.03 22.78
C LYS A 494 14.46 31.18 22.13
N PRO A 495 13.84 32.38 22.13
CA PRO A 495 12.54 32.59 21.52
C PRO A 495 12.49 32.35 20.01
N ASP A 496 13.60 32.56 19.31
CA ASP A 496 13.80 32.43 17.86
C ASP A 496 14.21 31.01 17.42
N ALA A 497 14.40 30.08 18.36
CA ALA A 497 14.71 28.69 18.01
C ALA A 497 13.54 28.01 17.28
N PRO A 498 13.83 27.08 16.33
CA PRO A 498 12.79 26.40 15.59
C PRO A 498 11.74 25.74 16.50
N ARG A 499 10.48 26.06 16.27
CA ARG A 499 9.35 25.60 17.10
C ARG A 499 9.32 24.05 17.22
N ALA A 500 9.58 23.34 16.13
CA ALA A 500 9.60 21.89 16.11
C ALA A 500 10.68 21.30 17.06
N ASP A 501 11.86 21.90 17.10
CA ASP A 501 12.94 21.47 17.99
C ASP A 501 12.60 21.75 19.46
N ARG A 502 11.98 22.89 19.74
CA ARG A 502 11.53 23.23 21.10
C ARG A 502 10.49 22.24 21.61
N LEU A 503 9.46 21.90 20.80
CA LEU A 503 8.46 20.90 21.15
C LEU A 503 9.09 19.51 21.36
N ARG A 504 10.03 19.11 20.48
CA ARG A 504 10.74 17.84 20.59
C ARG A 504 11.54 17.73 21.90
N PHE A 505 12.25 18.78 22.29
CA PHE A 505 13.00 18.76 23.56
C PHE A 505 12.09 18.78 24.77
N LEU A 506 10.97 19.50 24.74
CA LEU A 506 9.97 19.47 25.81
C LEU A 506 9.42 18.05 26.03
N GLN A 507 9.10 17.37 24.95
CA GLN A 507 8.66 15.97 25.02
C GLN A 507 9.73 15.06 25.67
N ILE A 508 11.00 15.20 25.28
CA ILE A 508 12.08 14.37 25.85
C ILE A 508 12.31 14.69 27.32
N LEU A 509 12.23 15.96 27.71
CA LEU A 509 12.32 16.36 29.11
C LEU A 509 11.16 15.80 29.94
N ALA A 510 9.97 15.69 29.35
CA ALA A 510 8.83 15.02 29.98
C ALA A 510 9.00 13.47 30.08
N GLU A 511 9.85 12.87 29.25
CA GLU A 511 10.20 11.45 29.32
C GLU A 511 11.32 11.16 30.36
N THR A 512 12.28 12.09 30.51
CA THR A 512 13.54 11.84 31.24
C THR A 512 13.60 12.54 32.62
N HIS A 513 12.77 13.54 32.84
CA HIS A 513 12.61 14.32 34.09
C HIS A 513 13.90 14.80 34.75
N PRO A 514 14.87 15.41 34.03
CA PRO A 514 16.11 15.86 34.66
C PRO A 514 15.84 17.06 35.60
N PRO A 515 16.28 17.01 36.86
CA PRO A 515 15.97 18.10 37.85
C PRO A 515 16.37 19.50 37.38
N ALA A 516 17.46 19.61 36.61
CA ALA A 516 17.95 20.86 36.08
C ALA A 516 17.04 21.53 35.03
N ALA A 517 16.08 20.77 34.43
CA ALA A 517 15.14 21.33 33.45
C ALA A 517 13.99 22.11 34.10
N ARG A 518 13.66 21.85 35.35
CA ARG A 518 12.51 22.46 36.05
C ARG A 518 12.43 23.97 35.96
N PRO A 519 13.50 24.75 36.22
CA PRO A 519 13.43 26.21 36.12
C PRO A 519 13.09 26.70 34.71
N VAL A 520 13.67 26.09 33.67
CA VAL A 520 13.44 26.46 32.28
C VAL A 520 12.01 26.10 31.85
N LEU A 521 11.49 24.95 32.29
CA LEU A 521 10.10 24.54 32.03
C LEU A 521 9.09 25.49 32.66
N LEU A 522 9.33 25.94 33.91
CA LEU A 522 8.50 26.94 34.58
C LEU A 522 8.51 28.28 33.86
N GLU A 523 9.67 28.71 33.38
CA GLU A 523 9.79 29.97 32.66
C GLU A 523 9.08 29.88 31.29
N LEU A 524 9.21 28.77 30.58
CA LEU A 524 8.46 28.54 29.34
C LEU A 524 6.95 28.52 29.56
N ALA A 525 6.48 27.89 30.63
CA ALA A 525 5.06 27.89 30.98
C ALA A 525 4.53 29.31 31.23
N ARG A 526 5.37 30.22 31.81
CA ARG A 526 5.01 31.60 32.08
C ARG A 526 5.02 32.52 30.86
N GLN A 527 6.00 32.35 29.97
CA GLN A 527 6.32 33.32 28.91
C GLN A 527 5.81 32.87 27.51
N ALA A 528 5.44 31.62 27.32
CA ALA A 528 5.07 31.15 26.00
C ALA A 528 3.73 31.78 25.53
N GLN A 529 3.80 32.57 24.47
CA GLN A 529 2.63 33.02 23.72
C GLN A 529 2.00 31.89 22.88
N ASP A 530 2.77 30.83 22.60
CA ASP A 530 2.33 29.64 21.91
C ASP A 530 1.70 28.67 22.93
N ALA A 531 0.39 28.45 22.78
CA ALA A 531 -0.40 27.61 23.68
C ALA A 531 0.11 26.16 23.75
N GLU A 532 0.61 25.62 22.66
CA GLU A 532 1.13 24.26 22.59
C GLU A 532 2.47 24.13 23.31
N LEU A 533 3.39 25.10 23.15
CA LEU A 533 4.65 25.12 23.90
C LEU A 533 4.40 25.25 25.41
N ALA A 534 3.49 26.14 25.83
CA ALA A 534 3.09 26.27 27.22
C ALA A 534 2.48 24.98 27.77
N GLY A 535 1.56 24.35 27.02
CA GLY A 535 0.92 23.09 27.38
C GLY A 535 1.92 21.94 27.53
N GLN A 536 2.86 21.80 26.62
CA GLN A 536 3.92 20.79 26.69
C GLN A 536 4.89 21.02 27.86
N ALA A 537 5.24 22.29 28.15
CA ALA A 537 6.06 22.63 29.31
C ALA A 537 5.35 22.26 30.62
N ILE A 538 4.05 22.52 30.72
CA ILE A 538 3.21 22.13 31.87
C ILE A 538 3.14 20.62 32.01
N SER A 539 2.87 19.90 30.91
CA SER A 539 2.86 18.43 30.90
C SER A 539 4.19 17.84 31.35
N ALA A 540 5.31 18.42 30.93
CA ALA A 540 6.64 18.02 31.39
C ALA A 540 6.83 18.27 32.91
N LEU A 541 6.28 19.35 33.46
CA LEU A 541 6.34 19.65 34.88
C LEU A 541 5.52 18.72 35.75
N GLN A 542 4.41 18.18 35.26
CA GLN A 542 3.57 17.21 35.99
C GLN A 542 4.31 15.93 36.36
N ALA A 543 5.37 15.61 35.63
CA ALA A 543 6.19 14.42 35.87
C ALA A 543 7.17 14.58 37.07
N TYR A 544 7.31 15.79 37.63
CA TYR A 544 8.14 16.02 38.80
C TYR A 544 7.31 15.94 40.09
N ASP A 545 7.70 15.06 40.99
CA ASP A 545 7.07 14.93 42.32
C ASP A 545 7.55 16.06 43.25
N ASP A 546 6.97 17.27 43.07
CA ASP A 546 7.29 18.45 43.87
C ASP A 546 6.00 19.20 44.25
N PRO A 547 5.57 19.13 45.52
CA PRO A 547 4.36 19.82 45.97
C PRO A 547 4.35 21.33 45.71
N ALA A 548 5.51 22.00 45.63
CA ALA A 548 5.61 23.42 45.35
C ALA A 548 5.21 23.78 43.92
N LEU A 549 5.30 22.83 42.97
CA LEU A 549 4.86 23.03 41.59
C LEU A 549 3.36 23.27 41.49
N ALA A 550 2.56 22.53 42.26
CA ALA A 550 1.10 22.65 42.22
C ALA A 550 0.66 24.09 42.55
N GLY A 551 1.21 24.67 43.65
CA GLY A 551 0.93 26.07 44.02
C GLY A 551 1.38 27.06 42.94
N THR A 552 2.52 26.81 42.31
CA THR A 552 3.04 27.68 41.24
C THR A 552 2.18 27.61 39.99
N LEU A 553 1.76 26.42 39.56
CA LEU A 553 0.89 26.21 38.38
C LEU A 553 -0.50 26.82 38.60
N VAL A 554 -1.09 26.65 39.80
CA VAL A 554 -2.36 27.31 40.15
C VAL A 554 -2.23 28.83 40.03
N GLY A 555 -1.12 29.43 40.50
CA GLY A 555 -0.86 30.86 40.37
C GLY A 555 -0.74 31.35 38.92
N LEU A 556 -0.38 30.47 37.99
CA LEU A 556 -0.25 30.76 36.55
C LEU A 556 -1.57 30.61 35.76
N LEU A 557 -2.59 29.95 36.29
CA LEU A 557 -3.83 29.61 35.56
C LEU A 557 -4.48 30.83 34.89
N SER A 558 -4.47 32.01 35.53
CA SER A 558 -5.09 33.21 34.97
C SER A 558 -4.33 33.80 33.78
N SER A 559 -3.02 33.56 33.68
CA SER A 559 -2.16 34.08 32.62
C SER A 559 -1.94 33.11 31.46
N LEU A 560 -2.33 31.84 31.61
CA LEU A 560 -2.13 30.82 30.59
C LEU A 560 -3.13 30.97 29.42
N PRO A 561 -2.71 30.66 28.16
CA PRO A 561 -3.62 30.44 27.04
C PRO A 561 -4.70 29.40 27.37
N ALA A 562 -5.90 29.53 26.78
CA ALA A 562 -7.05 28.69 27.12
C ALA A 562 -6.75 27.19 27.03
N GLU A 563 -6.05 26.76 25.99
CA GLU A 563 -5.66 25.36 25.78
C GLU A 563 -4.65 24.86 26.81
N ALA A 564 -3.61 25.66 27.10
CA ALA A 564 -2.61 25.35 28.14
C ALA A 564 -3.20 25.29 29.54
N ARG A 565 -4.25 26.10 29.82
CA ARG A 565 -4.98 26.09 31.09
C ARG A 565 -5.69 24.75 31.32
N GLN A 566 -6.25 24.17 30.27
CA GLN A 566 -6.89 22.85 30.37
C GLN A 566 -5.88 21.76 30.73
N THR A 567 -4.65 21.86 30.24
CA THR A 567 -3.55 20.94 30.59
C THR A 567 -3.06 21.11 32.02
N ALA A 568 -3.15 22.30 32.59
CA ALA A 568 -2.69 22.62 33.94
C ALA A 568 -3.68 22.19 35.04
N LEU A 569 -4.95 21.96 34.70
CA LEU A 569 -6.02 21.46 35.58
C LEU A 569 -6.08 19.95 35.59
#